data_6396c31780fad879be576c09a9270be3
#
_entry.id   6396c31780fad879be576c09a9270be3
#
_cell.length_a   1.000
_cell.length_b   1.000
_cell.length_c   1.000
_cell.angle_alpha   90.00
_cell.angle_beta   90.00
_cell.angle_gamma   90.00
#
_symmetry.space_group_name_H-M   'P 1'
#
loop_
_entity.id
_entity.type
_entity.pdbx_description
1 polymer ?
#
loop_
_entity_poly.entity_id
_entity_poly.type
_entity_poly.pdbx_seq_one_letter_code
_entity_poly.pdbx_strand_id
1 'polypeptide(L)'
;ADNLSICDYKDFISAHKNRPANTEITMMTFTTDDPKSCGVIKIDNSGIIQEFHEKVQNPPSTIANGAVYIVEASVISYMERLKKVKVDFSVDVLPYYMGRIFTYYNGLYHRDIGNIRSYELAQIETNFLYRKTS
;
A
#
# COMPACT_ATOMS: atom_id res chain seq x y z
N ALA A 1 5.84 1.06 -11.98
CA ALA A 1 4.59 0.83 -11.27
C ALA A 1 3.67 0.03 -12.17
N ASP A 2 3.25 -1.11 -11.70
CA ASP A 2 2.52 -2.15 -12.40
C ASP A 2 1.34 -2.64 -11.53
N ASN A 3 0.63 -1.68 -10.95
CA ASN A 3 -0.58 -1.93 -10.17
C ASN A 3 -1.81 -1.33 -10.85
N LEU A 4 -2.91 -2.07 -10.85
CA LEU A 4 -4.23 -1.56 -11.17
C LEU A 4 -5.01 -1.36 -9.88
N SER A 5 -5.43 -0.12 -9.61
CA SER A 5 -6.17 0.25 -8.41
C SER A 5 -7.41 1.04 -8.75
N ILE A 6 -8.56 0.59 -8.26
CA ILE A 6 -9.81 1.37 -8.23
C ILE A 6 -10.00 1.77 -6.77
N CYS A 7 -10.01 3.08 -6.51
CA CYS A 7 -10.02 3.62 -5.15
C CYS A 7 -10.82 4.92 -5.10
N ASP A 8 -11.48 5.18 -3.99
CA ASP A 8 -11.97 6.53 -3.69
C ASP A 8 -10.81 7.39 -3.19
N TYR A 9 -10.21 8.15 -4.10
CA TYR A 9 -9.08 9.01 -3.77
C TYR A 9 -9.47 10.18 -2.84
N LYS A 10 -10.73 10.62 -2.83
CA LYS A 10 -11.20 11.65 -1.89
C LYS A 10 -11.19 11.11 -0.47
N ASP A 11 -11.66 9.87 -0.31
CA ASP A 11 -11.64 9.15 0.97
C ASP A 11 -10.20 8.89 1.44
N PHE A 12 -9.32 8.47 0.52
CA PHE A 12 -7.91 8.25 0.84
C PHE A 12 -7.21 9.54 1.31
N ILE A 13 -7.44 10.65 0.62
CA ILE A 13 -6.92 11.97 1.03
C ILE A 13 -7.53 12.41 2.37
N SER A 14 -8.82 12.17 2.59
CA SER A 14 -9.48 12.48 3.85
C SER A 14 -8.90 11.66 5.01
N ALA A 15 -8.66 10.37 4.80
CA ALA A 15 -8.01 9.50 5.78
C ALA A 15 -6.61 10.03 6.15
N HIS A 16 -5.82 10.48 5.16
CA HIS A 16 -4.52 11.08 5.42
C HIS A 16 -4.63 12.37 6.24
N LYS A 17 -5.58 13.24 5.94
CA LYS A 17 -5.80 14.50 6.70
C LYS A 17 -6.22 14.24 8.15
N ASN A 18 -6.96 13.18 8.41
CA ASN A 18 -7.48 12.80 9.73
C ASN A 18 -6.66 11.73 10.44
N ARG A 19 -5.49 11.38 9.92
CA ARG A 19 -4.61 10.35 10.50
C ARG A 19 -4.12 10.74 11.89
N PRO A 20 -3.63 9.78 12.70
CA PRO A 20 -2.98 10.07 13.98
C PRO A 20 -1.82 11.07 13.81
N ALA A 21 -1.72 12.04 14.73
CA ALA A 21 -0.80 13.18 14.62
C ALA A 21 0.70 12.80 14.55
N ASN A 22 1.07 11.62 15.07
CA ASN A 22 2.44 11.10 15.05
C ASN A 22 2.79 10.29 13.79
N THR A 23 1.94 10.33 12.74
CA THR A 23 2.16 9.62 11.48
C THR A 23 2.48 10.59 10.35
N GLU A 24 3.35 10.19 9.43
CA GLU A 24 3.85 11.02 8.32
C GLU A 24 3.57 10.41 6.95
N ILE A 25 3.16 9.14 6.93
CA ILE A 25 2.83 8.39 5.72
C ILE A 25 1.44 7.78 5.91
N THR A 26 0.61 7.81 4.86
CA THR A 26 -0.58 6.96 4.77
C THR A 26 -0.39 6.00 3.61
N MET A 27 -0.39 4.70 3.93
CA MET A 27 -0.23 3.61 2.97
C MET A 27 -1.59 3.07 2.57
N MET A 28 -1.86 2.97 1.26
CA MET A 28 -2.98 2.19 0.77
C MET A 28 -2.70 0.70 1.00
N THR A 29 -3.67 0.00 1.57
CA THR A 29 -3.60 -1.44 1.82
C THR A 29 -4.77 -2.16 1.17
N PHE A 30 -4.62 -3.44 0.91
CA PHE A 30 -5.65 -4.30 0.33
C PHE A 30 -5.51 -5.72 0.85
N THR A 31 -6.53 -6.55 0.66
CA THR A 31 -6.44 -7.99 0.93
C THR A 31 -5.90 -8.71 -0.29
N THR A 32 -4.79 -9.42 -0.14
CA THR A 32 -4.18 -10.22 -1.21
C THR A 32 -4.62 -11.67 -1.15
N ASP A 33 -4.78 -12.30 -2.31
CA ASP A 33 -4.98 -13.74 -2.50
C ASP A 33 -3.65 -14.51 -2.57
N ASP A 34 -2.52 -13.79 -2.72
CA ASP A 34 -1.17 -14.35 -2.73
C ASP A 34 -0.23 -13.60 -1.78
N PRO A 35 -0.36 -13.82 -0.45
CA PRO A 35 0.43 -13.07 0.53
C PRO A 35 1.93 -13.40 0.51
N LYS A 36 2.36 -14.49 -0.14
CA LYS A 36 3.77 -14.86 -0.27
C LYS A 36 4.51 -14.02 -1.32
N SER A 37 3.78 -13.48 -2.28
CA SER A 37 4.36 -12.64 -3.34
C SER A 37 4.31 -11.14 -3.02
N CYS A 38 3.67 -10.75 -1.92
CA CYS A 38 3.46 -9.37 -1.51
C CYS A 38 4.24 -8.99 -0.26
N GLY A 39 4.42 -7.70 -0.06
CA GLY A 39 4.77 -7.13 1.23
C GLY A 39 3.54 -7.09 2.13
N VAL A 40 3.45 -7.97 3.13
CA VAL A 40 2.34 -8.00 4.08
C VAL A 40 2.65 -7.26 5.36
N ILE A 41 1.62 -6.76 6.03
CA ILE A 41 1.76 -5.90 7.19
C ILE A 41 0.96 -6.43 8.38
N LYS A 42 1.41 -6.06 9.58
CA LYS A 42 0.59 -6.07 10.79
C LYS A 42 0.33 -4.64 11.25
N ILE A 43 -0.90 -4.38 11.64
CA ILE A 43 -1.38 -3.07 12.11
C ILE A 43 -1.88 -3.18 13.54
N ASP A 44 -1.77 -2.10 14.30
CA ASP A 44 -2.39 -1.98 15.62
C ASP A 44 -3.86 -1.53 15.53
N ASN A 45 -4.50 -1.38 16.69
CA ASN A 45 -5.90 -0.97 16.79
C ASN A 45 -6.16 0.47 16.29
N SER A 46 -5.11 1.27 16.12
CA SER A 46 -5.18 2.65 15.58
C SER A 46 -4.95 2.69 14.07
N GLY A 47 -4.71 1.55 13.43
CA GLY A 47 -4.41 1.47 12.01
C GLY A 47 -2.95 1.83 11.66
N ILE A 48 -2.04 1.78 12.62
CA ILE A 48 -0.62 2.09 12.44
C ILE A 48 0.16 0.79 12.22
N ILE A 49 1.04 0.79 11.21
CA ILE A 49 1.87 -0.37 10.87
C ILE A 49 2.91 -0.61 11.96
N GLN A 50 2.92 -1.85 12.47
CA GLN A 50 3.87 -2.33 13.46
C GLN A 50 4.91 -3.27 12.86
N GLU A 51 4.56 -4.03 11.85
CA GLU A 51 5.46 -4.96 11.16
C GLU A 51 5.22 -4.92 9.65
N PHE A 52 6.30 -5.05 8.90
CA PHE A 52 6.31 -5.20 7.44
C PHE A 52 7.15 -6.41 7.06
N HIS A 53 6.57 -7.33 6.29
CA HIS A 53 7.19 -8.59 5.89
C HIS A 53 7.18 -8.71 4.36
N GLU A 54 8.33 -8.50 3.74
CA GLU A 54 8.48 -8.56 2.28
C GLU A 54 8.69 -10.01 1.82
N LYS A 55 7.72 -10.56 1.09
CA LYS A 55 7.79 -11.87 0.40
C LYS A 55 8.29 -13.03 1.27
N VAL A 56 7.71 -13.17 2.47
CA VAL A 56 8.10 -14.23 3.41
C VAL A 56 7.33 -15.54 3.16
N GLN A 57 7.94 -16.68 3.49
CA GLN A 57 7.32 -18.00 3.27
C GLN A 57 6.08 -18.26 4.14
N ASN A 58 6.06 -17.71 5.36
CA ASN A 58 4.94 -17.81 6.30
C ASN A 58 4.41 -16.40 6.62
N PRO A 59 3.59 -15.81 5.73
CA PRO A 59 3.06 -14.47 5.94
C PRO A 59 2.14 -14.42 7.17
N PRO A 60 2.33 -13.45 8.08
CA PRO A 60 1.51 -13.34 9.28
C PRO A 60 0.12 -12.71 9.04
N SER A 61 -0.15 -12.26 7.83
CA SER A 61 -1.35 -11.51 7.45
C SER A 61 -1.66 -11.70 5.97
N THR A 62 -2.88 -11.39 5.56
CA THR A 62 -3.29 -11.23 4.17
C THR A 62 -3.45 -9.76 3.77
N ILE A 63 -3.25 -8.83 4.69
CA ILE A 63 -3.26 -7.40 4.40
C ILE A 63 -1.90 -7.00 3.83
N ALA A 64 -1.91 -6.46 2.63
CA ALA A 64 -0.72 -6.15 1.86
C ALA A 64 -0.58 -4.65 1.57
N ASN A 65 0.67 -4.25 1.36
CA ASN A 65 1.06 -2.94 0.88
C ASN A 65 0.62 -2.76 -0.58
N GLY A 66 -0.24 -1.79 -0.85
CA GLY A 66 -0.70 -1.45 -2.20
C GLY A 66 0.28 -0.60 -3.01
N ALA A 67 1.43 -0.24 -2.45
CA ALA A 67 2.44 0.61 -3.08
C ALA A 67 1.92 1.97 -3.58
N VAL A 68 0.87 2.46 -2.94
CA VAL A 68 0.32 3.81 -3.14
C VAL A 68 0.35 4.52 -1.79
N TYR A 69 0.96 5.70 -1.76
CA TYR A 69 1.22 6.43 -0.52
C TYR A 69 0.84 7.89 -0.65
N ILE A 70 0.37 8.47 0.45
CA ILE A 70 0.37 9.92 0.67
C ILE A 70 1.41 10.19 1.76
N VAL A 71 2.30 11.13 1.51
CA VAL A 71 3.44 11.40 2.39
C VAL A 71 3.53 12.88 2.74
N GLU A 72 4.01 13.18 3.94
CA GLU A 72 4.34 14.54 4.34
C GLU A 72 5.65 15.01 3.69
N ALA A 73 5.83 16.33 3.62
CA ALA A 73 7.05 16.94 3.07
C ALA A 73 8.34 16.50 3.80
N SER A 74 8.23 16.14 5.08
CA SER A 74 9.35 15.59 5.87
C SER A 74 9.88 14.27 5.30
N VAL A 75 9.01 13.43 4.74
CA VAL A 75 9.40 12.16 4.09
C VAL A 75 10.19 12.42 2.82
N ILE A 76 9.78 13.40 2.01
CA ILE A 76 10.51 13.80 0.81
C ILE A 76 11.90 14.32 1.21
N SER A 77 11.98 15.22 2.20
CA SER A 77 13.25 15.72 2.72
C SER A 77 14.16 14.61 3.28
N TYR A 78 13.58 13.57 3.89
CA TYR A 78 14.32 12.37 4.29
C TYR A 78 14.92 11.65 3.09
N MET A 79 14.13 11.39 2.05
CA MET A 79 14.58 10.71 0.83
C MET A 79 15.72 11.47 0.14
N GLU A 80 15.64 12.81 0.07
CA GLU A 80 16.71 13.68 -0.48
C GLU A 80 18.03 13.52 0.30
N ARG A 81 17.95 13.43 1.64
CA ARG A 81 19.14 13.25 2.49
C ARG A 81 19.82 11.89 2.32
N LEU A 82 19.14 10.88 1.80
CA LEU A 82 19.76 9.58 1.53
C LEU A 82 20.85 9.64 0.44
N LYS A 83 20.83 10.68 -0.41
CA LYS A 83 21.80 10.90 -1.50
C LYS A 83 21.98 9.68 -2.41
N LYS A 84 20.95 8.86 -2.57
CA LYS A 84 20.94 7.70 -3.46
C LYS A 84 20.49 8.09 -4.85
N VAL A 85 21.11 7.51 -5.89
CA VAL A 85 20.66 7.67 -7.28
C VAL A 85 19.25 7.09 -7.48
N LYS A 86 18.96 5.98 -6.78
CA LYS A 86 17.63 5.35 -6.76
C LYS A 86 17.28 5.02 -5.33
N VAL A 87 16.12 5.51 -4.87
CA VAL A 87 15.53 5.20 -3.58
C VAL A 87 14.49 4.11 -3.77
N ASP A 88 14.62 3.01 -3.05
CA ASP A 88 13.59 1.98 -2.94
C ASP A 88 12.71 2.27 -1.71
N PHE A 89 11.42 2.53 -1.93
CA PHE A 89 10.54 2.95 -0.86
C PHE A 89 10.37 1.87 0.22
N SER A 90 10.29 0.62 -0.18
CA SER A 90 10.12 -0.52 0.74
C SER A 90 11.36 -0.81 1.58
N VAL A 91 12.55 -0.56 1.03
CA VAL A 91 13.83 -0.87 1.68
C VAL A 91 14.41 0.34 2.41
N ASP A 92 14.30 1.52 1.82
CA ASP A 92 14.98 2.72 2.29
C ASP A 92 14.10 3.65 3.13
N VAL A 93 12.77 3.60 2.94
CA VAL A 93 11.84 4.54 3.57
C VAL A 93 10.97 3.86 4.62
N LEU A 94 10.24 2.81 4.25
CA LEU A 94 9.28 2.17 5.17
C LEU A 94 9.92 1.72 6.49
N PRO A 95 11.12 1.10 6.53
CA PRO A 95 11.72 0.67 7.79
C PRO A 95 12.03 1.84 8.75
N TYR A 96 12.43 3.00 8.21
CA TYR A 96 12.71 4.18 9.01
C TYR A 96 11.44 4.79 9.63
N TYR A 97 10.31 4.68 8.94
CA TYR A 97 9.02 5.23 9.37
C TYR A 97 8.14 4.20 10.10
N MET A 98 8.63 3.01 10.43
CA MET A 98 7.87 2.01 11.16
C MET A 98 7.30 2.59 12.48
N GLY A 99 6.02 2.33 12.75
CA GLY A 99 5.28 2.97 13.86
C GLY A 99 4.77 4.39 13.57
N ARG A 100 5.07 4.96 12.40
CA ARG A 100 4.62 6.29 11.95
C ARG A 100 3.92 6.25 10.57
N ILE A 101 3.48 5.06 10.16
CA ILE A 101 2.75 4.81 8.92
C ILE A 101 1.32 4.44 9.29
N PHE A 102 0.38 5.29 8.91
CA PHE A 102 -1.05 5.02 9.00
C PHE A 102 -1.52 4.24 7.77
N THR A 103 -2.58 3.45 7.89
CA THR A 103 -3.11 2.66 6.80
C THR A 103 -4.47 3.15 6.34
N TYR A 104 -4.71 3.07 5.03
CA TYR A 104 -6.02 3.22 4.40
C TYR A 104 -6.36 1.93 3.65
N TYR A 105 -7.42 1.25 4.04
CA TYR A 105 -7.83 0.01 3.39
C TYR A 105 -8.65 0.29 2.13
N ASN A 106 -8.14 -0.13 0.97
CA ASN A 106 -8.86 -0.08 -0.28
C ASN A 106 -9.73 -1.34 -0.44
N GLY A 107 -11.01 -1.21 -0.13
CA GLY A 107 -12.00 -2.28 -0.25
C GLY A 107 -12.61 -2.43 -1.66
N LEU A 108 -12.27 -1.57 -2.63
CA LEU A 108 -12.83 -1.63 -3.98
C LEU A 108 -12.07 -2.62 -4.85
N TYR A 109 -10.87 -2.27 -5.29
CA TYR A 109 -10.05 -3.16 -6.11
C TYR A 109 -8.57 -2.73 -6.10
N HIS A 110 -7.69 -3.71 -5.95
CA HIS A 110 -6.25 -3.53 -6.14
C HIS A 110 -5.61 -4.85 -6.57
N ARG A 111 -4.76 -4.80 -7.60
CA ARG A 111 -3.98 -5.94 -8.08
C ARG A 111 -2.66 -5.49 -8.69
N ASP A 112 -1.59 -6.17 -8.29
CA ASP A 112 -0.31 -6.12 -9.01
C ASP A 112 -0.49 -6.82 -10.37
N ILE A 113 -0.17 -6.13 -11.46
CA ILE A 113 -0.29 -6.60 -12.85
C ILE A 113 1.07 -6.80 -13.52
N GLY A 114 2.12 -7.00 -12.74
CA GLY A 114 3.50 -7.18 -13.20
C GLY A 114 3.79 -8.49 -13.93
N ASN A 115 2.81 -9.39 -14.03
CA ASN A 115 2.90 -10.61 -14.83
C ASN A 115 1.64 -10.84 -15.66
N ILE A 116 1.76 -11.62 -16.74
CA ILE A 116 0.67 -11.87 -17.71
C ILE A 116 -0.58 -12.43 -17.02
N ARG A 117 -0.43 -13.40 -16.12
CA ARG A 117 -1.56 -14.01 -15.40
C ARG A 117 -2.34 -13.01 -14.57
N SER A 118 -1.63 -12.17 -13.80
CA SER A 118 -2.27 -11.13 -12.99
C SER A 118 -2.93 -10.06 -13.86
N TYR A 119 -2.35 -9.72 -14.99
CA TYR A 119 -2.93 -8.79 -15.96
C TYR A 119 -4.23 -9.34 -16.56
N GLU A 120 -4.25 -10.60 -16.99
CA GLU A 120 -5.46 -11.26 -17.53
C GLU A 120 -6.57 -11.35 -16.47
N LEU A 121 -6.22 -11.72 -15.23
CA LEU A 121 -7.18 -11.73 -14.12
C LEU A 121 -7.75 -10.33 -13.85
N ALA A 122 -6.91 -9.30 -13.88
CA ALA A 122 -7.37 -7.92 -13.70
C ALA A 122 -8.40 -7.50 -14.75
N GLN A 123 -8.22 -7.89 -16.01
CA GLN A 123 -9.20 -7.61 -17.08
C GLN A 123 -10.55 -8.28 -16.81
N ILE A 124 -10.54 -9.54 -16.36
CA ILE A 124 -11.76 -10.28 -16.06
C ILE A 124 -12.48 -9.65 -14.85
N GLU A 125 -11.76 -9.42 -13.77
CA GLU A 125 -12.30 -8.92 -12.51
C GLU A 125 -12.88 -7.49 -12.65
N THR A 126 -12.18 -6.61 -13.35
CA THR A 126 -12.65 -5.22 -13.54
C THR A 126 -13.84 -5.13 -14.49
N ASN A 127 -13.97 -6.02 -15.48
CA ASN A 127 -15.17 -6.08 -16.32
C ASN A 127 -16.45 -6.38 -15.50
N PHE A 128 -16.37 -7.19 -14.45
CA PHE A 128 -17.50 -7.41 -13.55
C PHE A 128 -17.85 -6.18 -12.72
N LEU A 129 -16.85 -5.41 -12.30
CA LEU A 129 -17.06 -4.19 -11.52
C LEU A 129 -17.77 -3.11 -12.36
N TYR A 130 -17.35 -2.88 -13.60
CA TYR A 130 -17.97 -1.92 -14.50
C TYR A 130 -19.42 -2.28 -14.86
N ARG A 131 -19.76 -3.55 -14.98
CA ARG A 131 -21.15 -4.00 -15.27
C ARG A 131 -22.10 -3.83 -14.07
N LYS A 132 -21.60 -3.73 -12.86
CA LYS A 132 -22.42 -3.48 -11.65
C LYS A 132 -22.70 -2.01 -11.39
N THR A 133 -21.94 -1.11 -12.00
CA THR A 133 -22.06 0.36 -11.84
C THR A 133 -22.77 1.02 -13.02
N SER A 134 -23.15 0.26 -14.03
CA SER A 134 -23.97 0.66 -15.18
C SER A 134 -25.40 0.13 -15.04
#